data_93c065d1be759a283125a46f449bfd97
#
_entry.id   93c065d1be759a283125a46f449bfd97
#
_cell.length_a   1.000
_cell.length_b   1.000
_cell.length_c   1.000
_cell.angle_alpha   90.00
_cell.angle_beta   90.00
_cell.angle_gamma   90.00
#
_symmetry.space_group_name_H-M   'P 1'
#
loop_
_entity.id
_entity.type
_entity.pdbx_description
1 polymer ?
#
loop_
_entity_poly.entity_id
_entity_poly.type
_entity_poly.pdbx_seq_one_letter_code
_entity_poly.pdbx_strand_id
1 'polypeptide(L)'
;MKLNVLGISLLLLTTSCTTKNTKNNQYSSSVSTIDSIAINNHFNGVILVAKDSTIQYEKAFGYSDIDNKTKLKTKDQFYIGSISKQITAVLILREYEKGNLQLTDKLDKYFPEIKQPWAKQVTIHHLLTHTHGILEIDKPLEFEVGTQFHYSQIGFGLLGQILEKINHKSFEKISTELFTQYGLKNTFHPDNKKYNNLVKGYEEDENGKLIYATGNPVKYIAGGGFISNAEDVLKWYRLLYSGKLVKTTTLDMMKTRYATRNHPVFDKIEYGYGLLFLDGEQNTQIGAFGYAPGFPSTAYYYPRTHMNLIVLENIGYNLDDFKKTFKAHTDLMKLIKNEK
;
A
#
# COMPACT_ATOMS: atom_id res chain seq x y z
N MET A 1 32.26 78.14 33.38
CA MET A 1 31.82 76.81 33.85
C MET A 1 31.36 76.05 32.62
N LYS A 2 32.19 75.15 32.06
CA LYS A 2 31.88 74.34 30.89
C LYS A 2 31.63 72.90 31.35
N LEU A 3 30.46 72.38 31.10
CA LEU A 3 30.11 70.97 31.35
C LEU A 3 30.50 70.17 30.13
N ASN A 4 31.36 69.15 30.35
CA ASN A 4 31.62 68.10 29.35
C ASN A 4 30.62 66.98 29.48
N VAL A 5 29.93 66.62 28.39
CA VAL A 5 29.05 65.46 28.29
C VAL A 5 29.84 64.35 27.57
N LEU A 6 30.10 63.29 28.28
CA LEU A 6 30.72 62.07 27.73
C LEU A 6 29.61 61.24 27.02
N GLY A 7 29.74 61.04 25.71
CA GLY A 7 28.88 60.14 24.95
C GLY A 7 29.38 58.68 25.04
N ILE A 8 28.54 57.79 25.53
CA ILE A 8 28.76 56.35 25.53
C ILE A 8 28.15 55.77 24.25
N SER A 9 28.99 55.30 23.32
CA SER A 9 28.58 54.54 22.13
C SER A 9 28.32 53.08 22.53
N LEU A 10 27.07 52.64 22.42
CA LEU A 10 26.65 51.26 22.63
C LEU A 10 26.77 50.49 21.31
N LEU A 11 27.75 49.56 21.23
CA LEU A 11 27.93 48.65 20.08
C LEU A 11 26.90 47.52 20.19
N LEU A 12 25.88 47.53 19.35
CA LEU A 12 24.96 46.41 19.19
C LEU A 12 25.60 45.36 18.28
N LEU A 13 26.05 44.25 18.87
CA LEU A 13 26.44 43.04 18.18
C LEU A 13 25.18 42.31 17.73
N THR A 14 24.83 42.36 16.45
CA THR A 14 23.81 41.53 15.82
C THR A 14 24.37 40.15 15.53
N THR A 15 24.06 39.17 16.37
CA THR A 15 24.25 37.76 16.04
C THR A 15 23.19 37.33 15.03
N SER A 16 23.56 37.28 13.76
CA SER A 16 22.75 36.69 12.70
C SER A 16 22.72 35.18 12.87
N CYS A 17 21.58 34.63 13.29
CA CYS A 17 21.34 33.19 13.37
C CYS A 17 21.21 32.59 11.96
N THR A 18 22.25 31.87 11.51
CA THR A 18 22.24 31.07 10.27
C THR A 18 21.56 29.72 10.47
N THR A 19 20.26 29.73 10.72
CA THR A 19 19.46 28.45 10.85
C THR A 19 18.64 28.09 9.59
N LYS A 20 18.68 28.90 8.54
CA LYS A 20 17.91 28.66 7.31
C LYS A 20 18.59 27.74 6.27
N ASN A 21 19.90 27.54 6.33
CA ASN A 21 20.62 26.80 5.26
C ASN A 21 20.73 25.28 5.48
N THR A 22 20.63 24.78 6.71
CA THR A 22 20.81 23.34 6.98
C THR A 22 19.62 22.50 6.53
N LYS A 23 18.38 22.97 6.67
CA LYS A 23 17.18 22.23 6.22
C LYS A 23 17.09 22.12 4.69
N ASN A 24 17.46 23.17 3.96
CA ASN A 24 17.43 23.14 2.49
C ASN A 24 18.53 22.22 1.91
N ASN A 25 19.72 22.14 2.53
CA ASN A 25 20.77 21.23 2.07
C ASN A 25 20.49 19.77 2.33
N GLN A 26 19.88 19.43 3.47
CA GLN A 26 19.52 18.03 3.80
C GLN A 26 18.43 17.52 2.85
N TYR A 27 17.45 18.36 2.52
CA TYR A 27 16.37 17.99 1.60
C TYR A 27 16.86 17.81 0.16
N SER A 28 17.76 18.68 -0.31
CA SER A 28 18.40 18.57 -1.63
C SER A 28 19.21 17.27 -1.77
N SER A 29 19.86 16.80 -0.70
CA SER A 29 20.61 15.54 -0.70
C SER A 29 19.69 14.32 -0.75
N SER A 30 18.52 14.34 -0.10
CA SER A 30 17.55 13.25 -0.16
C SER A 30 16.93 13.11 -1.55
N VAL A 31 16.61 14.22 -2.22
CA VAL A 31 16.07 14.21 -3.61
C VAL A 31 17.07 13.59 -4.58
N SER A 32 18.33 13.99 -4.53
CA SER A 32 19.39 13.42 -5.39
C SER A 32 19.62 11.93 -5.12
N THR A 33 19.45 11.50 -3.87
CA THR A 33 19.57 10.08 -3.47
C THR A 33 18.40 9.26 -4.01
N ILE A 34 17.16 9.77 -3.95
CA ILE A 34 15.99 9.11 -4.54
C ILE A 34 16.18 8.91 -6.05
N ASP A 35 16.62 9.96 -6.76
CA ASP A 35 16.91 9.88 -8.19
C ASP A 35 18.01 8.85 -8.50
N SER A 36 19.08 8.82 -7.71
CA SER A 36 20.16 7.85 -7.86
C SER A 36 19.69 6.40 -7.63
N ILE A 37 18.85 6.16 -6.61
CA ILE A 37 18.25 4.84 -6.37
C ILE A 37 17.42 4.41 -7.57
N ALA A 38 16.56 5.28 -8.08
CA ALA A 38 15.72 4.97 -9.23
C ALA A 38 16.55 4.64 -10.48
N ILE A 39 17.55 5.45 -10.80
CA ILE A 39 18.42 5.28 -11.98
C ILE A 39 19.25 3.99 -11.86
N ASN A 40 19.89 3.76 -10.70
CA ASN A 40 20.77 2.61 -10.50
C ASN A 40 20.03 1.27 -10.48
N ASN A 41 18.73 1.27 -10.16
CA ASN A 41 17.89 0.09 -10.18
C ASN A 41 17.04 -0.03 -11.48
N HIS A 42 17.29 0.79 -12.50
CA HIS A 42 16.50 0.80 -13.75
C HIS A 42 14.98 0.95 -13.53
N PHE A 43 14.61 1.69 -12.49
CA PHE A 43 13.22 1.85 -12.08
C PHE A 43 12.37 2.49 -13.18
N ASN A 44 11.19 1.91 -13.44
CA ASN A 44 10.22 2.40 -14.41
C ASN A 44 8.84 2.53 -13.76
N GLY A 45 8.51 3.72 -13.28
CA GLY A 45 7.32 3.91 -12.46
C GLY A 45 7.23 5.31 -11.85
N VAL A 46 6.44 5.42 -10.78
CA VAL A 46 6.26 6.67 -10.00
C VAL A 46 6.73 6.47 -8.57
N ILE A 47 7.54 7.40 -8.09
CA ILE A 47 7.94 7.51 -6.68
C ILE A 47 7.30 8.78 -6.12
N LEU A 48 6.60 8.65 -4.98
CA LEU A 48 6.03 9.75 -4.24
C LEU A 48 6.44 9.64 -2.77
N VAL A 49 7.00 10.72 -2.23
CA VAL A 49 7.30 10.88 -0.80
C VAL A 49 6.54 12.08 -0.28
N ALA A 50 5.84 11.91 0.83
CA ALA A 50 5.10 13.00 1.46
C ALA A 50 5.33 13.00 2.97
N LYS A 51 5.31 14.21 3.58
CA LYS A 51 5.28 14.39 5.03
C LYS A 51 3.98 15.10 5.42
N ASP A 52 3.23 14.52 6.34
CA ASP A 52 1.90 15.03 6.69
C ASP A 52 1.00 15.23 5.45
N SER A 53 0.58 16.46 5.19
CA SER A 53 -0.24 16.83 4.03
C SER A 53 0.57 17.28 2.81
N THR A 54 1.90 17.37 2.90
CA THR A 54 2.76 18.00 1.88
C THR A 54 3.53 16.94 1.10
N ILE A 55 3.36 16.92 -0.22
CA ILE A 55 4.21 16.13 -1.12
C ILE A 55 5.59 16.79 -1.12
N GLN A 56 6.60 16.01 -0.76
CA GLN A 56 7.98 16.42 -0.71
C GLN A 56 8.70 16.08 -2.01
N TYR A 57 8.34 14.92 -2.60
CA TYR A 57 8.92 14.44 -3.83
C TYR A 57 7.85 13.68 -4.61
N GLU A 58 7.73 13.94 -5.91
CA GLU A 58 6.91 13.15 -6.84
C GLU A 58 7.56 13.19 -8.21
N LYS A 59 7.91 12.02 -8.74
CA LYS A 59 8.56 11.91 -10.04
C LYS A 59 8.22 10.61 -10.75
N ALA A 60 8.06 10.71 -12.06
CA ALA A 60 7.89 9.58 -12.95
C ALA A 60 9.21 9.28 -13.68
N PHE A 61 9.52 7.99 -13.83
CA PHE A 61 10.70 7.47 -14.50
C PHE A 61 10.28 6.50 -15.61
N GLY A 62 10.92 6.59 -16.76
CA GLY A 62 10.76 5.63 -17.85
C GLY A 62 9.50 5.83 -18.68
N TYR A 63 8.80 4.73 -18.99
CA TYR A 63 7.76 4.68 -20.03
C TYR A 63 6.49 3.99 -19.53
N SER A 64 5.32 4.57 -19.83
CA SER A 64 4.00 3.93 -19.63
C SER A 64 3.71 2.86 -20.71
N ASP A 65 4.35 2.99 -21.86
CA ASP A 65 4.36 2.03 -22.94
C ASP A 65 5.79 1.98 -23.51
N ILE A 66 6.51 0.89 -23.24
CA ILE A 66 7.91 0.72 -23.64
C ILE A 66 8.02 0.56 -25.14
N ASP A 67 7.10 -0.20 -25.77
CA ASP A 67 7.12 -0.49 -27.19
C ASP A 67 6.94 0.78 -28.01
N ASN A 68 6.01 1.64 -27.60
CA ASN A 68 5.72 2.92 -28.26
C ASN A 68 6.55 4.09 -27.71
N LYS A 69 7.44 3.85 -26.75
CA LYS A 69 8.27 4.87 -26.08
C LYS A 69 7.45 6.03 -25.49
N THR A 70 6.22 5.75 -25.03
CA THR A 70 5.35 6.76 -24.41
C THR A 70 5.86 7.04 -23.00
N LYS A 71 6.25 8.28 -22.71
CA LYS A 71 6.78 8.67 -21.40
C LYS A 71 5.75 8.54 -20.31
N LEU A 72 6.16 8.00 -19.17
CA LEU A 72 5.36 7.87 -17.97
C LEU A 72 5.16 9.22 -17.28
N LYS A 73 3.97 9.44 -16.73
CA LYS A 73 3.57 10.65 -15.99
C LYS A 73 3.19 10.30 -14.56
N THR A 74 3.32 11.23 -13.63
CA THR A 74 2.98 11.01 -12.20
C THR A 74 1.50 10.69 -11.97
N LYS A 75 0.63 11.09 -12.90
CA LYS A 75 -0.82 10.81 -12.86
C LYS A 75 -1.23 9.48 -13.48
N ASP A 76 -0.29 8.76 -14.09
CA ASP A 76 -0.60 7.47 -14.71
C ASP A 76 -1.03 6.46 -13.65
N GLN A 77 -1.83 5.49 -14.08
CA GLN A 77 -2.52 4.53 -13.24
C GLN A 77 -1.84 3.16 -13.36
N PHE A 78 -1.81 2.44 -12.23
CA PHE A 78 -1.18 1.13 -12.10
C PHE A 78 -2.13 0.17 -11.41
N TYR A 79 -2.02 -1.12 -11.68
CA TYR A 79 -2.53 -2.11 -10.74
C TYR A 79 -1.71 -2.03 -9.45
N ILE A 80 -2.39 -1.92 -8.30
CA ILE A 80 -1.71 -1.73 -7.01
C ILE A 80 -1.47 -3.03 -6.25
N GLY A 81 -1.70 -4.18 -6.90
CA GLY A 81 -1.45 -5.48 -6.30
C GLY A 81 -2.10 -5.62 -4.92
N SER A 82 -1.41 -6.27 -4.01
CA SER A 82 -1.94 -6.58 -2.67
C SER A 82 -2.17 -5.39 -1.75
N ILE A 83 -1.83 -4.16 -2.13
CA ILE A 83 -2.33 -2.95 -1.47
C ILE A 83 -3.87 -2.92 -1.50
N SER A 84 -4.49 -3.54 -2.51
CA SER A 84 -5.94 -3.75 -2.64
C SER A 84 -6.59 -4.40 -1.42
N LYS A 85 -5.86 -5.25 -0.69
CA LYS A 85 -6.36 -5.91 0.51
C LYS A 85 -6.77 -4.95 1.61
N GLN A 86 -6.08 -3.81 1.72
CA GLN A 86 -6.48 -2.76 2.66
C GLN A 86 -7.86 -2.19 2.35
N ILE A 87 -8.17 -2.02 1.07
CA ILE A 87 -9.47 -1.51 0.60
C ILE A 87 -10.57 -2.49 0.98
N THR A 88 -10.39 -3.77 0.67
CA THR A 88 -11.33 -4.83 1.02
C THR A 88 -11.51 -4.97 2.54
N ALA A 89 -10.41 -4.93 3.30
CA ALA A 89 -10.47 -4.97 4.77
C ALA A 89 -11.26 -3.78 5.33
N VAL A 90 -11.02 -2.56 4.83
CA VAL A 90 -11.78 -1.37 5.23
C VAL A 90 -13.27 -1.53 4.91
N LEU A 91 -13.64 -2.05 3.74
CA LEU A 91 -15.04 -2.29 3.38
C LEU A 91 -15.71 -3.29 4.36
N ILE A 92 -15.05 -4.39 4.70
CA ILE A 92 -15.52 -5.36 5.71
C ILE A 92 -15.67 -4.68 7.09
N LEU A 93 -14.66 -3.94 7.52
CA LEU A 93 -14.68 -3.26 8.82
C LEU A 93 -15.76 -2.17 8.90
N ARG A 94 -16.08 -1.51 7.80
CA ARG A 94 -17.23 -0.57 7.74
C ARG A 94 -18.57 -1.29 7.89
N GLU A 95 -18.73 -2.47 7.32
CA GLU A 95 -19.94 -3.29 7.54
C GLU A 95 -20.01 -3.82 8.99
N TYR A 96 -18.87 -4.15 9.60
CA TYR A 96 -18.76 -4.46 11.03
C TYR A 96 -19.19 -3.27 11.91
N GLU A 97 -18.74 -2.04 11.62
CA GLU A 97 -19.14 -0.84 12.35
C GLU A 97 -20.62 -0.50 12.24
N LYS A 98 -21.27 -0.87 11.12
CA LYS A 98 -22.72 -0.75 10.92
C LYS A 98 -23.53 -1.83 11.62
N GLY A 99 -22.87 -2.90 12.12
CA GLY A 99 -23.52 -4.08 12.71
C GLY A 99 -24.08 -5.07 11.69
N ASN A 100 -23.75 -4.92 10.40
CA ASN A 100 -24.22 -5.81 9.32
C ASN A 100 -23.50 -7.17 9.33
N LEU A 101 -22.35 -7.27 9.97
CA LEU A 101 -21.60 -8.51 10.19
C LEU A 101 -20.86 -8.47 11.53
N GLN A 102 -20.42 -9.66 12.00
CA GLN A 102 -19.44 -9.79 13.07
C GLN A 102 -18.18 -10.45 12.51
N LEU A 103 -16.99 -10.06 13.02
CA LEU A 103 -15.74 -10.69 12.58
C LEU A 103 -15.66 -12.18 12.96
N THR A 104 -16.46 -12.61 13.93
CA THR A 104 -16.63 -13.99 14.35
C THR A 104 -17.69 -14.76 13.55
N ASP A 105 -18.40 -14.10 12.62
CA ASP A 105 -19.35 -14.79 11.74
C ASP A 105 -18.64 -15.86 10.93
N LYS A 106 -19.25 -17.05 10.88
CA LYS A 106 -18.74 -18.22 10.17
C LYS A 106 -19.15 -18.18 8.70
N LEU A 107 -18.38 -18.85 7.85
CA LEU A 107 -18.61 -18.83 6.40
C LEU A 107 -19.93 -19.48 5.99
N ASP A 108 -20.42 -20.49 6.71
CA ASP A 108 -21.71 -21.13 6.42
C ASP A 108 -22.90 -20.16 6.51
N LYS A 109 -22.78 -19.07 7.27
CA LYS A 109 -23.77 -17.97 7.31
C LYS A 109 -23.95 -17.31 5.94
N TYR A 110 -22.86 -17.16 5.20
CA TYR A 110 -22.83 -16.45 3.92
C TYR A 110 -22.81 -17.38 2.72
N PHE A 111 -22.30 -18.61 2.89
CA PHE A 111 -22.11 -19.62 1.85
C PHE A 111 -22.69 -20.98 2.27
N PRO A 112 -24.03 -21.07 2.43
CA PRO A 112 -24.67 -22.33 2.82
C PRO A 112 -24.50 -23.44 1.76
N GLU A 113 -24.11 -23.07 0.55
CA GLU A 113 -23.76 -23.98 -0.53
C GLU A 113 -22.42 -24.72 -0.32
N ILE A 114 -21.50 -24.19 0.48
CA ILE A 114 -20.22 -24.85 0.81
C ILE A 114 -20.51 -26.02 1.76
N LYS A 115 -20.29 -27.24 1.29
CA LYS A 115 -20.59 -28.48 2.06
C LYS A 115 -19.44 -28.92 2.95
N GLN A 116 -18.28 -28.31 2.82
CA GLN A 116 -17.10 -28.63 3.64
C GLN A 116 -17.34 -28.28 5.12
N PRO A 117 -17.00 -29.18 6.07
CA PRO A 117 -17.22 -28.95 7.50
C PRO A 117 -16.56 -27.68 8.03
N TRP A 118 -15.47 -27.26 7.42
CA TRP A 118 -14.72 -26.06 7.82
C TRP A 118 -15.51 -24.76 7.61
N ALA A 119 -16.55 -24.73 6.78
CA ALA A 119 -17.41 -23.55 6.64
C ALA A 119 -18.03 -23.11 7.97
N LYS A 120 -18.24 -24.05 8.91
CA LYS A 120 -18.73 -23.81 10.28
C LYS A 120 -17.62 -23.42 11.27
N GLN A 121 -16.36 -23.34 10.83
CA GLN A 121 -15.21 -23.04 11.69
C GLN A 121 -14.50 -21.75 11.25
N VAL A 122 -14.30 -21.58 9.94
CA VAL A 122 -13.66 -20.41 9.37
C VAL A 122 -14.54 -19.18 9.54
N THR A 123 -13.95 -18.10 10.07
CA THR A 123 -14.62 -16.82 10.31
C THR A 123 -14.09 -15.73 9.38
N ILE A 124 -14.78 -14.58 9.33
CA ILE A 124 -14.30 -13.37 8.63
C ILE A 124 -12.91 -12.95 9.15
N HIS A 125 -12.68 -13.04 10.49
CA HIS A 125 -11.37 -12.79 11.08
C HIS A 125 -10.27 -13.66 10.45
N HIS A 126 -10.52 -14.97 10.32
CA HIS A 126 -9.54 -15.89 9.74
C HIS A 126 -9.25 -15.59 8.26
N LEU A 127 -10.24 -15.11 7.50
CA LEU A 127 -10.02 -14.65 6.11
C LEU A 127 -9.14 -13.40 6.08
N LEU A 128 -9.43 -12.40 6.92
CA LEU A 128 -8.69 -11.14 7.01
C LEU A 128 -7.23 -11.34 7.46
N THR A 129 -6.95 -12.39 8.24
CA THR A 129 -5.62 -12.67 8.80
C THR A 129 -4.84 -13.75 8.07
N HIS A 130 -5.42 -14.35 7.01
CA HIS A 130 -4.83 -15.48 6.30
C HIS A 130 -4.56 -16.73 7.17
N THR A 131 -5.38 -16.94 8.20
CA THR A 131 -5.26 -18.09 9.11
C THR A 131 -6.39 -19.11 8.91
N HIS A 132 -7.03 -19.09 7.76
CA HIS A 132 -8.21 -19.91 7.44
C HIS A 132 -7.88 -21.32 6.90
N GLY A 133 -6.68 -21.58 6.36
CA GLY A 133 -6.26 -22.88 5.82
C GLY A 133 -6.94 -23.33 4.52
N ILE A 134 -7.74 -22.48 3.86
CA ILE A 134 -8.44 -22.83 2.59
C ILE A 134 -7.47 -22.68 1.41
N LEU A 135 -7.14 -23.78 0.73
CA LEU A 135 -6.44 -23.79 -0.56
C LEU A 135 -7.41 -23.85 -1.74
N GLU A 136 -8.44 -24.67 -1.62
CA GLU A 136 -9.51 -24.85 -2.60
C GLU A 136 -10.85 -25.00 -1.87
N ILE A 137 -11.93 -24.51 -2.48
CA ILE A 137 -13.25 -24.44 -1.83
C ILE A 137 -13.85 -25.83 -1.57
N ASP A 138 -13.54 -26.79 -2.40
CA ASP A 138 -14.06 -28.16 -2.36
C ASP A 138 -13.15 -29.15 -1.65
N LYS A 139 -12.03 -28.70 -1.08
CA LYS A 139 -11.05 -29.53 -0.38
C LYS A 139 -11.06 -29.32 1.14
N PRO A 140 -10.50 -30.28 1.91
CA PRO A 140 -10.17 -30.07 3.31
C PRO A 140 -9.21 -28.88 3.49
N LEU A 141 -9.14 -28.33 4.70
CA LEU A 141 -8.15 -27.30 5.05
C LEU A 141 -6.73 -27.88 5.02
N GLU A 142 -5.76 -27.04 4.69
CA GLU A 142 -4.33 -27.35 4.78
C GLU A 142 -3.87 -27.52 6.24
N PHE A 143 -4.48 -26.77 7.16
CA PHE A 143 -4.19 -26.78 8.60
C PHE A 143 -5.42 -26.40 9.42
N GLU A 144 -5.38 -26.63 10.71
CA GLU A 144 -6.43 -26.24 11.65
C GLU A 144 -6.59 -24.72 11.69
N VAL A 145 -7.85 -24.27 11.65
CA VAL A 145 -8.21 -22.84 11.62
C VAL A 145 -7.54 -22.08 12.76
N GLY A 146 -6.88 -20.97 12.43
CA GLY A 146 -6.23 -20.09 13.39
C GLY A 146 -4.82 -20.51 13.80
N THR A 147 -4.32 -21.70 13.42
CA THR A 147 -3.04 -22.23 13.93
C THR A 147 -1.83 -21.81 13.09
N GLN A 148 -2.01 -21.53 11.80
CA GLN A 148 -0.93 -21.18 10.88
C GLN A 148 -1.33 -20.03 9.96
N PHE A 149 -0.35 -19.41 9.33
CA PHE A 149 -0.54 -18.39 8.31
C PHE A 149 -0.27 -18.98 6.92
N HIS A 150 -1.24 -18.87 6.01
CA HIS A 150 -1.04 -19.15 4.58
C HIS A 150 -1.64 -18.00 3.75
N TYR A 151 -0.79 -17.23 3.07
CA TYR A 151 -1.22 -16.09 2.26
C TYR A 151 -2.14 -16.54 1.13
N SER A 152 -3.36 -16.04 1.09
CA SER A 152 -4.41 -16.55 0.21
C SER A 152 -5.16 -15.43 -0.53
N GLN A 153 -5.29 -15.58 -1.84
CA GLN A 153 -6.18 -14.76 -2.66
C GLN A 153 -7.64 -15.20 -2.51
N ILE A 154 -7.87 -16.49 -2.27
CA ILE A 154 -9.21 -17.07 -2.08
C ILE A 154 -9.90 -16.43 -0.89
N GLY A 155 -9.19 -16.27 0.24
CA GLY A 155 -9.76 -15.64 1.44
C GLY A 155 -10.30 -14.24 1.16
N PHE A 156 -9.54 -13.42 0.46
CA PHE A 156 -9.98 -12.07 0.08
C PHE A 156 -11.07 -12.08 -1.00
N GLY A 157 -11.06 -13.07 -1.90
CA GLY A 157 -12.16 -13.30 -2.84
C GLY A 157 -13.49 -13.57 -2.11
N LEU A 158 -13.47 -14.42 -1.08
CA LEU A 158 -14.64 -14.68 -0.22
C LEU A 158 -15.10 -13.42 0.53
N LEU A 159 -14.17 -12.58 1.02
CA LEU A 159 -14.53 -11.29 1.65
C LEU A 159 -15.26 -10.37 0.66
N GLY A 160 -14.81 -10.30 -0.60
CA GLY A 160 -15.51 -9.56 -1.65
C GLY A 160 -16.93 -10.07 -1.87
N GLN A 161 -17.12 -11.39 -1.97
CA GLN A 161 -18.44 -12.00 -2.12
C GLN A 161 -19.35 -11.79 -0.88
N ILE A 162 -18.79 -11.81 0.34
CA ILE A 162 -19.54 -11.46 1.56
C ILE A 162 -20.09 -10.04 1.47
N LEU A 163 -19.26 -9.08 1.03
CA LEU A 163 -19.69 -7.70 0.82
C LEU A 163 -20.82 -7.60 -0.21
N GLU A 164 -20.76 -8.36 -1.31
CA GLU A 164 -21.84 -8.40 -2.32
C GLU A 164 -23.15 -8.93 -1.73
N LYS A 165 -23.07 -10.03 -0.96
CA LYS A 165 -24.24 -10.64 -0.31
C LYS A 165 -24.89 -9.69 0.71
N ILE A 166 -24.11 -8.99 1.53
CA ILE A 166 -24.62 -8.06 2.55
C ILE A 166 -25.23 -6.81 1.91
N ASN A 167 -24.57 -6.26 0.88
CA ASN A 167 -24.99 -4.98 0.28
C ASN A 167 -25.98 -5.16 -0.89
N HIS A 168 -26.21 -6.38 -1.37
CA HIS A 168 -27.01 -6.67 -2.58
C HIS A 168 -26.55 -5.86 -3.81
N LYS A 169 -25.25 -5.68 -3.94
CA LYS A 169 -24.56 -4.91 -5.01
C LYS A 169 -23.31 -5.66 -5.44
N SER A 170 -22.85 -5.42 -6.67
CA SER A 170 -21.54 -5.92 -7.11
C SER A 170 -20.39 -5.29 -6.31
N PHE A 171 -19.29 -6.01 -6.15
CA PHE A 171 -18.09 -5.51 -5.49
C PHE A 171 -17.51 -4.28 -6.22
N GLU A 172 -17.67 -4.21 -7.54
CA GLU A 172 -17.37 -3.02 -8.35
C GLU A 172 -18.14 -1.81 -7.84
N LYS A 173 -19.47 -1.93 -7.67
CA LYS A 173 -20.30 -0.81 -7.24
C LYS A 173 -19.99 -0.40 -5.79
N ILE A 174 -19.80 -1.36 -4.88
CA ILE A 174 -19.46 -1.13 -3.47
C ILE A 174 -18.15 -0.34 -3.36
N SER A 175 -17.12 -0.79 -4.08
CA SER A 175 -15.80 -0.14 -4.06
C SER A 175 -15.84 1.25 -4.74
N THR A 176 -16.56 1.38 -5.86
CA THR A 176 -16.72 2.67 -6.56
C THR A 176 -17.48 3.69 -5.70
N GLU A 177 -18.49 3.28 -4.94
CA GLU A 177 -19.18 4.14 -3.99
C GLU A 177 -18.21 4.66 -2.90
N LEU A 178 -17.34 3.80 -2.36
CA LEU A 178 -16.30 4.19 -1.41
C LEU A 178 -15.32 5.20 -2.03
N PHE A 179 -14.81 4.92 -3.21
CA PHE A 179 -13.86 5.81 -3.90
C PHE A 179 -14.47 7.18 -4.19
N THR A 180 -15.72 7.20 -4.63
CA THR A 180 -16.47 8.44 -4.89
C THR A 180 -16.70 9.24 -3.61
N GLN A 181 -17.14 8.58 -2.53
CA GLN A 181 -17.37 9.20 -1.23
C GLN A 181 -16.16 9.96 -0.70
N TYR A 182 -14.96 9.39 -0.90
CA TYR A 182 -13.71 9.97 -0.42
C TYR A 182 -12.92 10.72 -1.50
N GLY A 183 -13.48 10.85 -2.70
CA GLY A 183 -12.87 11.60 -3.81
C GLY A 183 -11.54 10.99 -4.28
N LEU A 184 -11.44 9.67 -4.32
CA LEU A 184 -10.34 8.92 -4.93
C LEU A 184 -10.63 8.79 -6.43
N LYS A 185 -10.32 9.84 -7.19
CA LYS A 185 -10.78 10.02 -8.57
C LYS A 185 -10.01 9.18 -9.58
N ASN A 186 -8.85 8.67 -9.18
CA ASN A 186 -7.97 7.84 -10.01
C ASN A 186 -7.87 6.40 -9.49
N THR A 187 -8.75 6.01 -8.54
CA THR A 187 -8.82 4.66 -8.01
C THR A 187 -10.06 3.95 -8.54
N PHE A 188 -9.87 2.77 -9.13
CA PHE A 188 -10.91 2.06 -9.85
C PHE A 188 -10.92 0.56 -9.56
N HIS A 189 -12.13 0.00 -9.54
CA HIS A 189 -12.32 -1.41 -9.83
C HIS A 189 -12.12 -1.62 -11.35
N PRO A 190 -11.41 -2.64 -11.81
CA PRO A 190 -11.10 -2.78 -13.23
C PRO A 190 -12.33 -2.93 -14.13
N ASP A 191 -13.45 -3.44 -13.61
CA ASP A 191 -14.70 -3.56 -14.36
C ASP A 191 -15.42 -2.21 -14.57
N ASN A 192 -15.06 -1.17 -13.80
CA ASN A 192 -15.63 0.14 -13.96
C ASN A 192 -15.33 0.77 -15.35
N LYS A 193 -14.20 0.43 -15.96
CA LYS A 193 -13.76 0.88 -17.31
C LYS A 193 -13.62 2.40 -17.48
N LYS A 194 -13.63 3.19 -16.39
CA LYS A 194 -13.46 4.65 -16.43
C LYS A 194 -12.00 5.11 -16.32
N TYR A 195 -11.09 4.19 -16.01
CA TYR A 195 -9.67 4.49 -16.04
C TYR A 195 -9.21 4.70 -17.50
N ASN A 196 -8.33 5.67 -17.73
CA ASN A 196 -7.89 6.10 -19.05
C ASN A 196 -6.37 6.25 -19.17
N ASN A 197 -5.65 6.16 -18.09
CA ASN A 197 -4.20 6.32 -18.04
C ASN A 197 -3.52 5.09 -17.43
N LEU A 198 -4.11 3.89 -17.56
CA LEU A 198 -3.49 2.66 -17.10
C LEU A 198 -2.28 2.34 -17.96
N VAL A 199 -1.12 2.22 -17.33
CA VAL A 199 0.14 1.88 -18.00
C VAL A 199 0.17 0.40 -18.39
N LYS A 200 1.00 0.04 -19.36
CA LYS A 200 1.30 -1.35 -19.68
C LYS A 200 2.24 -1.93 -18.64
N GLY A 201 1.94 -3.15 -18.15
CA GLY A 201 2.82 -3.92 -17.28
C GLY A 201 3.74 -4.82 -18.08
N TYR A 202 4.98 -4.94 -17.65
CA TYR A 202 6.00 -5.79 -18.28
C TYR A 202 6.63 -6.72 -17.25
N GLU A 203 7.08 -7.87 -17.72
CA GLU A 203 7.83 -8.84 -16.94
C GLU A 203 9.11 -9.22 -17.68
N GLU A 204 10.14 -9.58 -16.95
CA GLU A 204 11.38 -10.12 -17.50
C GLU A 204 11.21 -11.62 -17.75
N ASP A 205 11.49 -12.06 -18.98
CA ASP A 205 11.51 -13.48 -19.32
C ASP A 205 12.81 -14.16 -18.85
N GLU A 206 12.94 -15.46 -19.08
CA GLU A 206 14.11 -16.27 -18.69
C GLU A 206 15.43 -15.81 -19.35
N ASN A 207 15.37 -15.03 -20.43
CA ASN A 207 16.52 -14.48 -21.15
C ASN A 207 16.82 -13.02 -20.74
N GLY A 208 16.10 -12.46 -19.77
CA GLY A 208 16.23 -11.07 -19.34
C GLY A 208 15.59 -10.06 -20.28
N LYS A 209 14.74 -10.51 -21.22
CA LYS A 209 14.00 -9.63 -22.11
C LYS A 209 12.68 -9.20 -21.50
N LEU A 210 12.35 -7.91 -21.59
CA LEU A 210 11.04 -7.41 -21.18
C LEU A 210 9.96 -7.82 -22.19
N ILE A 211 8.94 -8.49 -21.68
CA ILE A 211 7.74 -8.88 -22.40
C ILE A 211 6.51 -8.28 -21.74
N TYR A 212 5.45 -8.06 -22.53
CA TYR A 212 4.16 -7.62 -21.97
C TYR A 212 3.62 -8.70 -20.99
N ALA A 213 3.25 -8.28 -19.78
CA ALA A 213 2.74 -9.19 -18.79
C ALA A 213 1.36 -9.73 -19.18
N THR A 214 1.26 -11.05 -19.33
CA THR A 214 0.04 -11.74 -19.77
C THR A 214 -0.84 -12.21 -18.62
N GLY A 215 -0.37 -12.09 -17.38
CA GLY A 215 -1.12 -12.47 -16.19
C GLY A 215 -2.43 -11.69 -16.07
N ASN A 216 -3.46 -12.32 -15.49
CA ASN A 216 -4.76 -11.70 -15.30
C ASN A 216 -4.89 -11.08 -13.89
N PRO A 217 -4.63 -9.77 -13.72
CA PRO A 217 -4.75 -9.13 -12.41
C PRO A 217 -6.19 -9.06 -11.90
N VAL A 218 -7.19 -9.20 -12.78
CA VAL A 218 -8.61 -9.16 -12.41
C VAL A 218 -9.15 -10.48 -11.82
N LYS A 219 -8.38 -11.57 -11.86
CA LYS A 219 -8.82 -12.86 -11.28
C LYS A 219 -9.16 -12.78 -9.78
N TYR A 220 -8.47 -11.91 -9.04
CA TYR A 220 -8.61 -11.75 -7.59
C TYR A 220 -8.68 -10.27 -7.18
N ILE A 221 -9.67 -9.54 -7.69
CA ILE A 221 -9.77 -8.08 -7.54
C ILE A 221 -9.75 -7.65 -6.07
N ALA A 222 -10.54 -8.30 -5.22
CA ALA A 222 -10.60 -8.01 -3.78
C ALA A 222 -9.24 -8.20 -3.07
N GLY A 223 -8.38 -9.05 -3.62
CA GLY A 223 -7.04 -9.33 -3.07
C GLY A 223 -5.88 -8.63 -3.78
N GLY A 224 -6.08 -8.05 -4.98
CA GLY A 224 -4.93 -7.52 -5.73
C GLY A 224 -5.24 -6.80 -7.03
N GLY A 225 -6.49 -6.57 -7.40
CA GLY A 225 -6.84 -6.10 -8.73
C GLY A 225 -7.30 -4.64 -8.85
N PHE A 226 -7.26 -3.82 -7.80
CA PHE A 226 -7.58 -2.40 -7.95
C PHE A 226 -6.52 -1.65 -8.74
N ILE A 227 -6.97 -0.62 -9.45
CA ILE A 227 -6.16 0.32 -10.22
C ILE A 227 -6.11 1.64 -9.44
N SER A 228 -4.93 2.27 -9.34
CA SER A 228 -4.79 3.58 -8.69
C SER A 228 -3.57 4.33 -9.23
N ASN A 229 -3.40 5.59 -8.80
CA ASN A 229 -2.17 6.36 -8.98
C ASN A 229 -1.53 6.71 -7.63
N ALA A 230 -0.32 7.24 -7.65
CA ALA A 230 0.43 7.50 -6.41
C ALA A 230 -0.27 8.51 -5.48
N GLU A 231 -0.90 9.56 -6.01
CA GLU A 231 -1.61 10.56 -5.20
C GLU A 231 -2.87 10.00 -4.53
N ASP A 232 -3.66 9.17 -5.22
CA ASP A 232 -4.84 8.55 -4.61
C ASP A 232 -4.45 7.51 -3.55
N VAL A 233 -3.35 6.75 -3.75
CA VAL A 233 -2.79 5.86 -2.72
C VAL A 233 -2.33 6.68 -1.50
N LEU A 234 -1.64 7.82 -1.70
CA LEU A 234 -1.29 8.73 -0.60
C LEU A 234 -2.54 9.23 0.12
N LYS A 235 -3.57 9.66 -0.63
CA LYS A 235 -4.84 10.12 -0.05
C LYS A 235 -5.54 9.01 0.73
N TRP A 236 -5.52 7.77 0.24
CA TRP A 236 -6.01 6.59 0.95
C TRP A 236 -5.33 6.44 2.31
N TYR A 237 -4.00 6.51 2.38
CA TYR A 237 -3.23 6.41 3.61
C TYR A 237 -3.57 7.53 4.61
N ARG A 238 -3.68 8.77 4.13
CA ARG A 238 -4.10 9.91 4.96
C ARG A 238 -5.50 9.71 5.55
N LEU A 239 -6.45 9.24 4.76
CA LEU A 239 -7.80 8.95 5.20
C LEU A 239 -7.83 7.80 6.22
N LEU A 240 -7.08 6.74 5.97
CA LEU A 240 -7.00 5.57 6.83
C LEU A 240 -6.43 5.94 8.21
N TYR A 241 -5.23 6.52 8.22
CA TYR A 241 -4.53 6.82 9.49
C TYR A 241 -5.09 8.03 10.24
N SER A 242 -5.93 8.86 9.62
CA SER A 242 -6.69 9.90 10.31
C SER A 242 -8.05 9.43 10.86
N GLY A 243 -8.38 8.13 10.76
CA GLY A 243 -9.64 7.56 11.24
C GLY A 243 -10.88 7.99 10.45
N LYS A 244 -10.70 8.46 9.20
CA LYS A 244 -11.82 8.89 8.35
C LYS A 244 -12.47 7.73 7.60
N LEU A 245 -11.75 6.64 7.35
CA LEU A 245 -12.31 5.47 6.66
C LEU A 245 -13.06 4.54 7.62
N VAL A 246 -12.54 4.35 8.81
CA VAL A 246 -13.09 3.57 9.92
C VAL A 246 -12.84 4.30 11.23
N LYS A 247 -13.56 3.96 12.30
CA LYS A 247 -13.34 4.52 13.65
C LYS A 247 -11.93 4.20 14.15
N THR A 248 -11.39 5.02 15.04
CA THR A 248 -10.04 4.82 15.61
C THR A 248 -9.90 3.44 16.27
N THR A 249 -10.90 3.01 17.04
CA THR A 249 -10.92 1.67 17.66
C THR A 249 -10.87 0.54 16.63
N THR A 250 -11.55 0.70 15.50
CA THR A 250 -11.55 -0.26 14.39
C THR A 250 -10.21 -0.22 13.63
N LEU A 251 -9.61 0.96 13.47
CA LEU A 251 -8.27 1.09 12.93
C LEU A 251 -7.23 0.40 13.82
N ASP A 252 -7.39 0.49 15.16
CA ASP A 252 -6.50 -0.23 16.10
C ASP A 252 -6.66 -1.75 15.97
N MET A 253 -7.88 -2.26 15.77
CA MET A 253 -8.09 -3.68 15.41
C MET A 253 -7.39 -4.02 14.08
N MET A 254 -7.50 -3.15 13.06
CA MET A 254 -6.82 -3.36 11.77
C MET A 254 -5.29 -3.42 11.91
N LYS A 255 -4.72 -2.64 12.83
CA LYS A 255 -3.28 -2.59 13.13
C LYS A 255 -2.81 -3.69 14.11
N THR A 256 -3.70 -4.44 14.72
CA THR A 256 -3.32 -5.55 15.61
C THR A 256 -2.61 -6.63 14.81
N ARG A 257 -1.52 -7.16 15.36
CA ARG A 257 -0.67 -8.17 14.74
C ARG A 257 -1.20 -9.54 15.09
N TYR A 258 -1.96 -10.14 14.18
CA TYR A 258 -2.66 -11.40 14.40
C TYR A 258 -1.85 -12.62 13.97
N ALA A 259 -0.97 -12.45 13.00
CA ALA A 259 -0.20 -13.55 12.44
C ALA A 259 1.21 -13.12 12.06
N THR A 260 2.10 -14.09 11.95
CA THR A 260 3.49 -13.93 11.53
C THR A 260 3.78 -14.86 10.36
N ARG A 261 4.57 -14.39 9.40
CA ARG A 261 5.01 -15.22 8.27
C ARG A 261 6.44 -14.92 7.88
N ASN A 262 7.08 -15.90 7.23
CA ASN A 262 8.28 -15.62 6.45
C ASN A 262 7.90 -14.92 5.14
N HIS A 263 8.66 -13.91 4.75
CA HIS A 263 8.40 -13.13 3.56
C HIS A 263 9.64 -13.14 2.65
N PRO A 264 9.50 -13.34 1.34
CA PRO A 264 10.64 -13.49 0.43
C PRO A 264 11.56 -12.26 0.37
N VAL A 265 11.08 -11.07 0.78
CA VAL A 265 11.86 -9.81 0.78
C VAL A 265 12.39 -9.44 2.16
N PHE A 266 11.64 -9.71 3.25
CA PHE A 266 11.92 -9.19 4.60
C PHE A 266 12.15 -10.24 5.68
N ASP A 267 12.37 -11.49 5.29
CA ASP A 267 12.49 -12.65 6.17
C ASP A 267 11.22 -12.86 7.02
N LYS A 268 11.10 -12.28 8.20
CA LYS A 268 9.92 -12.39 9.05
C LYS A 268 9.12 -11.10 9.08
N ILE A 269 7.82 -11.19 8.87
CA ILE A 269 6.88 -10.06 8.99
C ILE A 269 5.66 -10.43 9.82
N GLU A 270 5.00 -9.43 10.36
CA GLU A 270 3.73 -9.57 11.07
C GLU A 270 2.58 -9.03 10.20
N TYR A 271 1.37 -9.51 10.43
CA TYR A 271 0.21 -9.25 9.59
C TYR A 271 -1.02 -8.86 10.41
N GLY A 272 -1.63 -7.73 10.06
CA GLY A 272 -2.93 -7.29 10.55
C GLY A 272 -4.02 -7.50 9.51
N TYR A 273 -5.09 -6.71 9.51
CA TYR A 273 -6.12 -6.78 8.48
C TYR A 273 -5.68 -6.01 7.23
N GLY A 274 -5.00 -6.69 6.31
CA GLY A 274 -4.45 -6.09 5.09
C GLY A 274 -3.25 -5.18 5.31
N LEU A 275 -2.64 -5.20 6.48
CA LEU A 275 -1.47 -4.41 6.84
C LEU A 275 -0.28 -5.31 7.17
N LEU A 276 0.89 -4.88 6.73
CA LEU A 276 2.17 -5.54 7.00
C LEU A 276 2.99 -4.70 7.97
N PHE A 277 3.64 -5.39 8.93
CA PHE A 277 4.59 -4.82 9.87
C PHE A 277 5.90 -5.58 9.72
N LEU A 278 7.01 -4.86 9.61
CA LEU A 278 8.32 -5.50 9.54
C LEU A 278 8.78 -5.90 10.94
N ASP A 279 9.35 -7.11 11.05
CA ASP A 279 9.76 -7.69 12.33
C ASP A 279 10.72 -6.78 13.10
N GLY A 280 10.55 -6.72 14.43
CA GLY A 280 11.34 -5.90 15.34
C GLY A 280 11.05 -4.41 15.31
N GLU A 281 10.12 -3.94 14.48
CA GLU A 281 9.83 -2.52 14.31
C GLU A 281 8.41 -2.17 14.77
N GLN A 282 8.22 -2.01 16.07
CA GLN A 282 6.92 -1.67 16.65
C GLN A 282 6.40 -0.34 16.08
N ASN A 283 5.45 -0.43 15.12
CA ASN A 283 4.79 0.71 14.49
C ASN A 283 5.74 1.76 13.87
N THR A 284 6.96 1.40 13.48
CA THR A 284 7.87 2.32 12.80
C THR A 284 7.52 2.49 11.34
N GLN A 285 6.93 1.46 10.72
CA GLN A 285 6.41 1.50 9.36
C GLN A 285 5.23 0.53 9.21
N ILE A 286 4.14 1.00 8.66
CA ILE A 286 2.89 0.26 8.49
C ILE A 286 2.43 0.41 7.05
N GLY A 287 2.21 -0.69 6.34
CA GLY A 287 1.83 -0.56 4.94
C GLY A 287 1.58 -1.89 4.25
N ALA A 288 1.90 -1.94 2.98
CA ALA A 288 1.82 -3.15 2.18
C ALA A 288 2.78 -3.13 0.99
N PHE A 289 3.18 -4.33 0.56
CA PHE A 289 3.71 -4.61 -0.75
C PHE A 289 2.61 -5.20 -1.62
N GLY A 290 2.64 -4.88 -2.90
CA GLY A 290 1.75 -5.45 -3.88
C GLY A 290 2.54 -5.97 -5.07
N TYR A 291 2.09 -7.08 -5.63
CA TYR A 291 2.47 -7.54 -6.95
C TYR A 291 1.21 -7.95 -7.70
N ALA A 292 1.02 -7.38 -8.87
CA ALA A 292 0.18 -7.88 -9.93
C ALA A 292 1.08 -8.10 -11.14
N PRO A 293 0.74 -8.97 -12.11
CA PRO A 293 1.61 -9.25 -13.24
C PRO A 293 2.15 -7.98 -13.91
N GLY A 294 3.46 -7.77 -13.83
CA GLY A 294 4.14 -6.58 -14.32
C GLY A 294 4.03 -5.32 -13.43
N PHE A 295 3.43 -5.40 -12.23
CA PHE A 295 3.18 -4.23 -11.38
C PHE A 295 3.64 -4.45 -9.93
N PRO A 296 4.92 -4.31 -9.62
CA PRO A 296 5.39 -4.18 -8.25
C PRO A 296 4.89 -2.86 -7.64
N SER A 297 4.46 -2.89 -6.39
CA SER A 297 3.99 -1.70 -5.69
C SER A 297 4.34 -1.73 -4.20
N THR A 298 4.56 -0.56 -3.64
CA THR A 298 4.85 -0.37 -2.21
C THR A 298 4.14 0.87 -1.72
N ALA A 299 3.49 0.75 -0.57
CA ALA A 299 2.93 1.90 0.12
C ALA A 299 3.14 1.73 1.63
N TYR A 300 3.85 2.66 2.26
CA TYR A 300 4.14 2.66 3.69
C TYR A 300 3.96 4.03 4.32
N TYR A 301 3.38 4.02 5.52
CA TYR A 301 3.30 5.14 6.44
C TYR A 301 4.29 4.92 7.58
N TYR A 302 4.98 5.99 7.97
CA TYR A 302 5.96 6.02 9.05
C TYR A 302 5.41 6.89 10.20
N PRO A 303 4.78 6.31 11.23
CA PRO A 303 4.07 7.05 12.26
C PRO A 303 4.93 8.05 13.04
N ARG A 304 6.21 7.74 13.26
CA ARG A 304 7.14 8.61 14.02
C ARG A 304 7.49 9.90 13.30
N THR A 305 7.63 9.86 11.97
CA THR A 305 8.07 10.99 11.14
C THR A 305 6.92 11.59 10.33
N HIS A 306 5.74 10.96 10.36
CA HIS A 306 4.58 11.28 9.52
C HIS A 306 4.86 11.23 8.01
N MET A 307 5.90 10.48 7.63
CA MET A 307 6.26 10.27 6.23
C MET A 307 5.36 9.21 5.59
N ASN A 308 5.13 9.37 4.29
CA ASN A 308 4.52 8.36 3.44
C ASN A 308 5.44 8.11 2.25
N LEU A 309 5.65 6.86 1.91
CA LEU A 309 6.36 6.43 0.70
C LEU A 309 5.40 5.61 -0.15
N ILE A 310 5.19 6.04 -1.39
CA ILE A 310 4.42 5.33 -2.40
C ILE A 310 5.34 5.08 -3.60
N VAL A 311 5.45 3.85 -4.02
CA VAL A 311 6.25 3.42 -5.17
C VAL A 311 5.37 2.52 -6.02
N LEU A 312 5.10 2.94 -7.26
CA LEU A 312 4.31 2.18 -8.23
C LEU A 312 5.19 1.96 -9.46
N GLU A 313 5.42 0.71 -9.79
CA GLU A 313 6.29 0.30 -10.90
C GLU A 313 5.49 -0.52 -11.91
N ASN A 314 5.90 -0.52 -13.17
CA ASN A 314 5.25 -1.30 -14.23
C ASN A 314 6.22 -2.25 -14.95
N ILE A 315 7.29 -2.66 -14.25
CA ILE A 315 8.17 -3.74 -14.68
C ILE A 315 8.43 -4.69 -13.51
N GLY A 316 8.09 -5.96 -13.67
CA GLY A 316 8.48 -7.04 -12.76
C GLY A 316 9.80 -7.67 -13.22
N TYR A 317 10.92 -7.23 -12.66
CA TYR A 317 12.21 -7.83 -12.92
C TYR A 317 12.38 -9.12 -12.13
N ASN A 318 12.95 -10.14 -12.76
CA ASN A 318 13.42 -11.36 -12.10
C ASN A 318 12.42 -11.95 -11.08
N LEU A 319 11.30 -12.47 -11.56
CA LEU A 319 10.19 -12.96 -10.73
C LEU A 319 10.54 -14.13 -9.81
N ASP A 320 11.64 -14.84 -10.09
CA ASP A 320 12.16 -15.93 -9.25
C ASP A 320 12.88 -15.38 -8.01
N ASP A 321 13.28 -14.11 -8.00
CA ASP A 321 13.94 -13.43 -6.89
C ASP A 321 13.23 -12.11 -6.52
N PHE A 322 12.23 -12.19 -5.67
CA PHE A 322 11.48 -11.02 -5.20
C PHE A 322 12.36 -9.95 -4.50
N LYS A 323 13.54 -10.31 -3.98
CA LYS A 323 14.49 -9.32 -3.45
C LYS A 323 15.01 -8.41 -4.56
N LYS A 324 15.22 -8.96 -5.75
CA LYS A 324 15.62 -8.18 -6.94
C LYS A 324 14.43 -7.38 -7.49
N THR A 325 13.26 -8.03 -7.63
CA THR A 325 12.02 -7.36 -8.08
C THR A 325 11.72 -6.11 -7.25
N PHE A 326 11.90 -6.18 -5.94
CA PHE A 326 11.62 -5.05 -5.03
C PHE A 326 12.87 -4.27 -4.60
N LYS A 327 13.99 -4.36 -5.33
CA LYS A 327 15.26 -3.73 -4.92
C LYS A 327 15.15 -2.22 -4.78
N ALA A 328 14.61 -1.51 -5.78
CA ALA A 328 14.38 -0.07 -5.72
C ALA A 328 13.47 0.31 -4.55
N HIS A 329 12.37 -0.45 -4.35
CA HIS A 329 11.41 -0.24 -3.28
C HIS A 329 12.06 -0.35 -1.90
N THR A 330 12.84 -1.40 -1.65
CA THR A 330 13.50 -1.63 -0.36
C THR A 330 14.60 -0.61 -0.08
N ASP A 331 15.33 -0.15 -1.10
CA ASP A 331 16.35 0.90 -0.94
C ASP A 331 15.69 2.24 -0.59
N LEU A 332 14.57 2.60 -1.24
CA LEU A 332 13.78 3.78 -0.89
C LEU A 332 13.22 3.69 0.52
N MET A 333 12.70 2.54 0.94
CA MET A 333 12.20 2.34 2.30
C MET A 333 13.29 2.54 3.35
N LYS A 334 14.51 2.03 3.11
CA LYS A 334 15.66 2.25 3.99
C LYS A 334 16.04 3.73 4.08
N LEU A 335 16.00 4.44 2.95
CA LEU A 335 16.28 5.88 2.92
C LEU A 335 15.26 6.64 3.79
N ILE A 336 13.95 6.46 3.53
CA ILE A 336 12.88 7.20 4.21
C ILE A 336 12.81 6.86 5.72
N LYS A 337 13.05 5.59 6.10
CA LYS A 337 13.09 5.18 7.50
C LYS A 337 14.17 5.92 8.31
N ASN A 338 15.32 6.23 7.68
CA ASN A 338 16.47 6.88 8.32
C ASN A 338 16.36 8.41 8.35
N GLU A 339 15.35 9.01 7.68
CA GLU A 339 15.07 10.44 7.80
C GLU A 339 14.58 10.77 9.22
N LYS A 340 15.10 11.88 9.77
CA LYS A 340 14.81 12.31 11.16
C LYS A 340 13.65 13.31 11.21
#